data_874cc0d7c33c7940ba3e4e205cfed33d
#
_entry.id   874cc0d7c33c7940ba3e4e205cfed33d
#
_cell.length_a   1.000
_cell.length_b   1.000
_cell.length_c   1.000
_cell.angle_alpha   90.00
_cell.angle_beta   90.00
_cell.angle_gamma   90.00
#
_symmetry.space_group_name_H-M   'P 1'
#
loop_
_entity.id
_entity.type
_entity.pdbx_description
1 polymer ?
#
loop_
_entity_poly.entity_id
_entity_poly.type
_entity_poly.pdbx_seq_one_letter_code
_entity_poly.pdbx_strand_id
1 'polypeptide(L)'
;MGYNLDTSSLPPHTILRGRIYYFQLRVPKQHQQAYGPLVRARLSECGKEAAILAGHLSHLLKQAWQSNTKVKVCIEQALQSVRPAKTTLAAVAEEYITTRRVDAKSSMVAVRALLTVAGDREVQSYKRDDARALLTYLQSNGNKTATVRRRFNTISAILNYAYQELEIDRRNPFAKMTIVGEGLDAAKRGTFTEQELRAGYEQSMNSLTGIPLLFPILGETGCRLAEVVGLRVEDVDLDEQVLHIRPNDKRRLKTTGSERSLPLTHTACLALTMAMAYANDEWMFPRYIKDDGCYATHASNALAKWTKRRWGMTAHSLRHTLRDRLRAAEVPLEAIDQLGGWSSVSNIGSRYGQGYSIDHMRKYMNSIAICCDAAIHK
;
A
#
# COMPACT_ATOMS: atom_id res chain seq x y z
N MET A 1 15.69 16.34 -36.23
CA MET A 1 16.52 15.28 -36.87
C MET A 1 15.69 13.99 -36.83
N GLY A 2 15.13 13.62 -38.00
CA GLY A 2 14.35 12.39 -38.12
C GLY A 2 15.29 11.19 -38.22
N TYR A 3 15.17 10.27 -37.28
CA TYR A 3 15.80 8.96 -37.38
C TYR A 3 15.06 8.15 -38.45
N ASN A 4 15.62 7.99 -39.63
CA ASN A 4 15.26 6.96 -40.58
C ASN A 4 15.59 5.60 -39.94
N LEU A 5 14.63 4.95 -39.33
CA LEU A 5 14.76 3.56 -38.94
C LEU A 5 14.69 2.71 -40.22
N ASP A 6 15.72 1.93 -40.45
CA ASP A 6 15.83 0.96 -41.52
C ASP A 6 14.63 0.01 -41.48
N THR A 7 13.69 0.19 -42.42
CA THR A 7 12.45 -0.59 -42.47
C THR A 7 12.64 -2.01 -43.01
N SER A 8 13.88 -2.36 -43.41
CA SER A 8 14.23 -3.70 -43.93
C SER A 8 14.23 -4.79 -42.84
N SER A 9 14.17 -4.46 -41.54
CA SER A 9 14.19 -5.41 -40.40
C SER A 9 12.85 -5.63 -39.71
N LEU A 10 11.76 -5.02 -40.17
CA LEU A 10 10.45 -5.20 -39.54
C LEU A 10 9.81 -6.55 -39.90
N PRO A 11 9.13 -7.22 -38.95
CA PRO A 11 8.38 -8.43 -39.27
C PRO A 11 7.32 -8.19 -40.35
N PRO A 12 7.02 -9.19 -41.20
CA PRO A 12 6.02 -9.04 -42.26
C PRO A 12 4.66 -8.56 -41.71
N HIS A 13 4.02 -7.67 -42.45
CA HIS A 13 2.74 -7.07 -42.08
C HIS A 13 2.77 -6.27 -40.77
N THR A 14 3.92 -5.74 -40.36
CA THR A 14 4.04 -4.87 -39.18
C THR A 14 4.48 -3.46 -39.54
N ILE A 15 4.05 -2.51 -38.72
CA ILE A 15 4.54 -1.12 -38.71
C ILE A 15 4.91 -0.75 -37.30
N LEU A 16 5.97 0.04 -37.12
CA LEU A 16 6.39 0.57 -35.83
C LEU A 16 5.88 2.00 -35.66
N ARG A 17 5.18 2.30 -34.56
CA ARG A 17 4.77 3.64 -34.16
C ARG A 17 5.25 3.93 -32.74
N GLY A 18 6.21 4.79 -32.60
CA GLY A 18 6.92 4.99 -31.34
C GLY A 18 7.66 3.71 -30.94
N ARG A 19 7.26 3.10 -29.81
CA ARG A 19 7.83 1.82 -29.30
C ARG A 19 6.91 0.62 -29.54
N ILE A 20 5.78 0.80 -30.23
CA ILE A 20 4.74 -0.23 -30.37
C ILE A 20 4.67 -0.72 -31.80
N TYR A 21 4.72 -2.03 -31.96
CA TYR A 21 4.47 -2.71 -33.24
C TYR A 21 2.96 -2.87 -33.44
N TYR A 22 2.50 -2.57 -34.65
CA TYR A 22 1.11 -2.76 -35.08
C TYR A 22 1.07 -3.69 -36.29
N PHE A 23 0.07 -4.56 -36.29
CA PHE A 23 -0.28 -5.35 -37.47
C PHE A 23 -1.00 -4.47 -38.49
N GLN A 24 -0.70 -4.67 -39.77
CA GLN A 24 -1.39 -4.00 -40.88
C GLN A 24 -1.41 -4.90 -42.11
N LEU A 25 -2.64 -5.27 -42.55
CA LEU A 25 -2.81 -6.14 -43.70
C LEU A 25 -3.98 -5.65 -44.54
N ARG A 26 -3.76 -5.45 -45.86
CA ARG A 26 -4.81 -5.10 -46.79
C ARG A 26 -5.75 -6.29 -47.01
N VAL A 27 -7.05 -6.00 -47.00
CA VAL A 27 -8.14 -7.00 -47.19
C VAL A 27 -8.45 -7.12 -48.67
N PRO A 28 -8.55 -8.35 -49.22
CA PRO A 28 -9.01 -8.56 -50.61
C PRO A 28 -10.40 -7.99 -50.80
N LYS A 29 -10.67 -7.43 -52.01
CA LYS A 29 -11.92 -6.71 -52.32
C LYS A 29 -13.19 -7.47 -51.90
N GLN A 30 -13.22 -8.78 -52.14
CA GLN A 30 -14.35 -9.67 -51.83
C GLN A 30 -14.67 -9.80 -50.33
N HIS A 31 -13.72 -9.47 -49.45
CA HIS A 31 -13.85 -9.58 -47.98
C HIS A 31 -13.93 -8.23 -47.27
N GLN A 32 -13.87 -7.11 -48.04
CA GLN A 32 -13.84 -5.76 -47.45
C GLN A 32 -15.16 -5.37 -46.77
N GLN A 33 -16.27 -5.97 -47.15
CA GLN A 33 -17.56 -5.73 -46.48
C GLN A 33 -17.53 -6.22 -45.02
N ALA A 34 -16.82 -7.31 -44.73
CA ALA A 34 -16.75 -7.89 -43.39
C ALA A 34 -15.62 -7.27 -42.52
N TYR A 35 -14.48 -6.93 -43.10
CA TYR A 35 -13.28 -6.54 -42.39
C TYR A 35 -12.84 -5.07 -42.63
N GLY A 36 -13.50 -4.35 -43.55
CA GLY A 36 -13.01 -3.09 -44.05
C GLY A 36 -11.82 -3.24 -45.01
N PRO A 37 -11.28 -2.14 -45.56
CA PRO A 37 -10.20 -2.20 -46.56
C PRO A 37 -8.86 -2.61 -45.97
N LEU A 38 -8.70 -2.53 -44.62
CA LEU A 38 -7.46 -2.73 -43.93
C LEU A 38 -7.70 -3.27 -42.51
N VAL A 39 -7.09 -4.39 -42.17
CA VAL A 39 -7.05 -4.88 -40.78
C VAL A 39 -5.84 -4.24 -40.08
N ARG A 40 -6.09 -3.64 -38.90
CA ARG A 40 -5.09 -3.10 -37.99
C ARG A 40 -5.28 -3.64 -36.60
N ALA A 41 -4.20 -4.00 -35.91
CA ALA A 41 -4.20 -4.41 -34.52
C ALA A 41 -2.92 -3.99 -33.82
N ARG A 42 -3.01 -3.67 -32.51
CA ARG A 42 -1.84 -3.48 -31.67
C ARG A 42 -1.25 -4.86 -31.33
N LEU A 43 0.06 -5.03 -31.54
CA LEU A 43 0.75 -6.29 -31.28
C LEU A 43 1.50 -6.25 -29.93
N SER A 44 2.71 -5.71 -29.92
CA SER A 44 3.62 -5.71 -28.77
C SER A 44 4.65 -4.59 -28.86
N GLU A 45 5.37 -4.35 -27.78
CA GLU A 45 6.57 -3.50 -27.74
C GLU A 45 7.86 -4.32 -28.04
N CYS A 46 7.74 -5.65 -28.00
CA CYS A 46 8.84 -6.57 -28.32
C CYS A 46 8.75 -7.04 -29.79
N GLY A 47 9.80 -6.79 -30.57
CA GLY A 47 9.82 -7.14 -31.99
C GLY A 47 9.69 -8.65 -32.26
N LYS A 48 10.25 -9.52 -31.40
CA LYS A 48 10.13 -10.99 -31.52
C LYS A 48 8.68 -11.45 -31.29
N GLU A 49 8.03 -10.94 -30.25
CA GLU A 49 6.63 -11.23 -29.96
C GLU A 49 5.72 -10.68 -31.07
N ALA A 50 5.99 -9.47 -31.56
CA ALA A 50 5.26 -8.87 -32.65
C ALA A 50 5.35 -9.71 -33.93
N ALA A 51 6.50 -10.31 -34.23
CA ALA A 51 6.67 -11.20 -35.37
C ALA A 51 5.79 -12.46 -35.27
N ILE A 52 5.74 -13.10 -34.10
CA ILE A 52 4.93 -14.28 -33.85
C ILE A 52 3.43 -13.95 -33.98
N LEU A 53 2.99 -12.87 -33.33
CA LEU A 53 1.60 -12.43 -33.38
C LEU A 53 1.15 -12.02 -34.77
N ALA A 54 2.01 -11.30 -35.53
CA ALA A 54 1.75 -10.90 -36.90
C ALA A 54 1.65 -12.11 -37.85
N GLY A 55 2.58 -13.06 -37.70
CA GLY A 55 2.57 -14.31 -38.48
C GLY A 55 1.30 -15.10 -38.28
N HIS A 56 0.91 -15.32 -37.01
CA HIS A 56 -0.31 -16.05 -36.65
C HIS A 56 -1.57 -15.36 -37.18
N LEU A 57 -1.74 -14.07 -36.94
CA LEU A 57 -2.90 -13.31 -37.41
C LEU A 57 -2.99 -13.28 -38.93
N SER A 58 -1.85 -13.14 -39.61
CA SER A 58 -1.77 -13.20 -41.09
C SER A 58 -2.21 -14.55 -41.62
N HIS A 59 -1.76 -15.64 -40.96
CA HIS A 59 -2.15 -16.99 -41.33
C HIS A 59 -3.65 -17.23 -41.18
N LEU A 60 -4.22 -16.91 -40.04
CA LEU A 60 -5.66 -17.07 -39.77
C LEU A 60 -6.53 -16.25 -40.73
N LEU A 61 -6.16 -15.01 -41.00
CA LEU A 61 -6.92 -14.15 -41.93
C LEU A 61 -6.85 -14.70 -43.35
N LYS A 62 -5.67 -15.10 -43.85
CA LYS A 62 -5.52 -15.70 -45.17
C LYS A 62 -6.32 -17.00 -45.31
N GLN A 63 -6.26 -17.87 -44.30
CA GLN A 63 -7.03 -19.11 -44.26
C GLN A 63 -8.55 -18.85 -44.29
N ALA A 64 -9.04 -17.88 -43.49
CA ALA A 64 -10.46 -17.49 -43.49
C ALA A 64 -10.93 -16.91 -44.83
N TRP A 65 -10.06 -16.15 -45.50
CA TRP A 65 -10.37 -15.61 -46.83
C TRP A 65 -10.33 -16.64 -47.96
N GLN A 66 -9.47 -17.67 -47.83
CA GLN A 66 -9.40 -18.77 -48.80
C GLN A 66 -10.54 -19.74 -48.66
N SER A 67 -10.96 -20.07 -47.42
CA SER A 67 -12.01 -21.06 -47.14
C SER A 67 -13.43 -20.52 -47.33
N ASN A 68 -13.59 -19.25 -47.72
CA ASN A 68 -14.87 -18.57 -47.94
C ASN A 68 -15.87 -18.75 -46.76
N THR A 69 -15.33 -18.90 -45.54
CA THR A 69 -16.11 -19.08 -44.32
C THR A 69 -16.83 -17.75 -44.00
N LYS A 70 -18.14 -17.82 -43.75
CA LYS A 70 -18.93 -16.65 -43.29
C LYS A 70 -18.57 -16.17 -41.89
N VAL A 71 -17.73 -16.92 -41.16
CA VAL A 71 -17.31 -16.58 -39.79
C VAL A 71 -16.15 -15.61 -39.84
N LYS A 72 -16.39 -14.41 -39.29
CA LYS A 72 -15.37 -13.37 -39.16
C LYS A 72 -14.35 -13.74 -38.11
N VAL A 73 -13.07 -13.71 -38.44
CA VAL A 73 -11.98 -13.90 -37.45
C VAL A 73 -12.04 -12.76 -36.43
N CYS A 74 -12.23 -13.12 -35.16
CA CYS A 74 -12.10 -12.17 -34.06
C CYS A 74 -10.62 -11.91 -33.80
N ILE A 75 -10.15 -10.74 -34.17
CA ILE A 75 -8.73 -10.36 -34.09
C ILE A 75 -8.19 -10.43 -32.65
N GLU A 76 -8.97 -10.01 -31.68
CA GLU A 76 -8.60 -10.03 -30.26
C GLU A 76 -8.43 -11.46 -29.76
N GLN A 77 -9.37 -12.36 -30.05
CA GLN A 77 -9.26 -13.78 -29.69
C GLN A 77 -8.09 -14.47 -30.40
N ALA A 78 -7.88 -14.16 -31.69
CA ALA A 78 -6.75 -14.71 -32.44
C ALA A 78 -5.39 -14.26 -31.89
N LEU A 79 -5.29 -13.03 -31.43
CA LEU A 79 -4.05 -12.53 -30.77
C LEU A 79 -3.89 -13.10 -29.36
N GLN A 80 -4.98 -13.26 -28.61
CA GLN A 80 -4.93 -13.85 -27.26
C GLN A 80 -4.52 -15.32 -27.28
N SER A 81 -4.94 -16.08 -28.28
CA SER A 81 -4.62 -17.54 -28.38
C SER A 81 -3.13 -17.83 -28.59
N VAL A 82 -2.35 -16.87 -29.06
CA VAL A 82 -0.91 -17.02 -29.36
C VAL A 82 -0.02 -16.12 -28.50
N ARG A 83 -0.60 -15.13 -27.81
CA ARG A 83 0.19 -14.40 -26.83
C ARG A 83 0.73 -15.39 -25.81
N PRO A 84 2.07 -15.49 -25.65
CA PRO A 84 2.61 -16.34 -24.60
C PRO A 84 1.94 -15.89 -23.30
N ALA A 85 1.41 -16.84 -22.55
CA ALA A 85 0.91 -16.55 -21.21
C ALA A 85 2.02 -15.77 -20.50
N LYS A 86 1.68 -14.65 -19.87
CA LYS A 86 2.66 -13.83 -19.12
C LYS A 86 3.07 -14.62 -17.87
N THR A 87 3.92 -15.61 -18.06
CA THR A 87 4.34 -16.56 -17.02
C THR A 87 5.63 -16.15 -16.32
N THR A 88 6.26 -15.04 -16.75
CA THR A 88 7.45 -14.53 -16.07
C THR A 88 7.09 -13.87 -14.75
N LEU A 89 8.04 -13.86 -13.81
CA LEU A 89 7.84 -13.28 -12.49
C LEU A 89 7.39 -11.82 -12.56
N ALA A 90 8.00 -11.02 -13.43
CA ALA A 90 7.62 -9.61 -13.56
C ALA A 90 6.18 -9.44 -14.03
N ALA A 91 5.78 -10.20 -15.06
CA ALA A 91 4.43 -10.13 -15.60
C ALA A 91 3.36 -10.57 -14.59
N VAL A 92 3.60 -11.70 -13.91
CA VAL A 92 2.69 -12.20 -12.87
C VAL A 92 2.64 -11.27 -11.66
N ALA A 93 3.75 -10.63 -11.29
CA ALA A 93 3.76 -9.66 -10.20
C ALA A 93 2.89 -8.43 -10.50
N GLU A 94 2.92 -7.90 -11.71
CA GLU A 94 2.06 -6.80 -12.14
C GLU A 94 0.57 -7.20 -12.09
N GLU A 95 0.25 -8.39 -12.57
CA GLU A 95 -1.11 -8.94 -12.52
C GLU A 95 -1.57 -9.13 -11.07
N TYR A 96 -0.74 -9.74 -10.22
CA TYR A 96 -1.03 -9.92 -8.79
C TYR A 96 -1.30 -8.59 -8.09
N ILE A 97 -0.46 -7.57 -8.33
CA ILE A 97 -0.60 -6.25 -7.72
C ILE A 97 -1.95 -5.63 -8.11
N THR A 98 -2.32 -5.73 -9.39
CA THR A 98 -3.56 -5.16 -9.92
C THR A 98 -4.77 -5.90 -9.38
N THR A 99 -4.77 -7.23 -9.44
CA THR A 99 -5.90 -8.09 -9.04
C THR A 99 -6.15 -8.05 -7.53
N ARG A 100 -5.08 -8.14 -6.72
CA ARG A 100 -5.17 -8.15 -5.26
C ARG A 100 -5.17 -6.74 -4.66
N ARG A 101 -5.01 -5.69 -5.46
CA ARG A 101 -4.97 -4.28 -5.04
C ARG A 101 -4.02 -4.02 -3.88
N VAL A 102 -2.83 -4.67 -3.94
CA VAL A 102 -1.79 -4.51 -2.92
C VAL A 102 -0.87 -3.33 -3.24
N ASP A 103 -0.09 -2.88 -2.25
CA ASP A 103 0.88 -1.80 -2.45
C ASP A 103 1.95 -2.17 -3.48
N ALA A 104 1.86 -1.56 -4.66
CA ALA A 104 2.75 -1.78 -5.79
C ALA A 104 4.21 -1.47 -5.45
N LYS A 105 4.46 -0.35 -4.74
CA LYS A 105 5.82 0.07 -4.40
C LYS A 105 6.53 -0.95 -3.53
N SER A 106 5.88 -1.43 -2.48
CA SER A 106 6.45 -2.43 -1.56
C SER A 106 6.64 -3.78 -2.26
N SER A 107 5.67 -4.21 -3.07
CA SER A 107 5.71 -5.46 -3.80
C SER A 107 6.83 -5.47 -4.84
N MET A 108 6.96 -4.41 -5.64
CA MET A 108 8.00 -4.31 -6.65
C MET A 108 9.41 -4.22 -6.08
N VAL A 109 9.59 -3.70 -4.86
CA VAL A 109 10.92 -3.76 -4.19
C VAL A 109 11.34 -5.21 -3.92
N ALA A 110 10.42 -6.09 -3.51
CA ALA A 110 10.73 -7.51 -3.32
C ALA A 110 10.99 -8.22 -4.65
N VAL A 111 10.16 -7.95 -5.66
CA VAL A 111 10.32 -8.51 -7.01
C VAL A 111 11.68 -8.12 -7.62
N ARG A 112 12.02 -6.84 -7.60
CA ARG A 112 13.33 -6.36 -8.12
C ARG A 112 14.51 -7.03 -7.44
N ALA A 113 14.45 -7.27 -6.13
CA ALA A 113 15.51 -7.98 -5.43
C ALA A 113 15.68 -9.41 -5.97
N LEU A 114 14.60 -10.13 -6.25
CA LEU A 114 14.69 -11.46 -6.85
C LEU A 114 15.15 -11.41 -8.32
N LEU A 115 14.67 -10.44 -9.10
CA LEU A 115 15.12 -10.25 -10.47
C LEU A 115 16.65 -9.96 -10.56
N THR A 116 17.19 -9.22 -9.58
CA THR A 116 18.63 -8.92 -9.52
C THR A 116 19.47 -10.19 -9.36
N VAL A 117 19.03 -11.14 -8.55
CA VAL A 117 19.82 -12.35 -8.22
C VAL A 117 19.52 -13.55 -9.13
N ALA A 118 18.33 -13.61 -9.71
CA ALA A 118 17.88 -14.78 -10.45
C ALA A 118 17.36 -14.47 -11.86
N GLY A 119 17.25 -13.19 -12.25
CA GLY A 119 16.70 -12.76 -13.53
C GLY A 119 15.17 -12.93 -13.63
N ASP A 120 14.59 -12.37 -14.71
CA ASP A 120 13.18 -12.55 -15.01
C ASP A 120 12.98 -13.86 -15.80
N ARG A 121 12.40 -14.83 -15.17
CA ARG A 121 12.20 -16.18 -15.73
C ARG A 121 10.76 -16.61 -15.52
N GLU A 122 10.35 -17.67 -16.17
CA GLU A 122 9.06 -18.32 -15.92
C GLU A 122 8.93 -18.70 -14.44
N VAL A 123 7.78 -18.44 -13.84
CA VAL A 123 7.54 -18.67 -12.40
C VAL A 123 7.80 -20.10 -11.95
N GLN A 124 7.56 -21.07 -12.84
CA GLN A 124 7.83 -22.49 -12.58
C GLN A 124 9.33 -22.84 -12.61
N SER A 125 10.20 -22.00 -13.14
CA SER A 125 11.64 -22.29 -13.23
C SER A 125 12.43 -21.97 -11.97
N TYR A 126 11.87 -21.15 -11.07
CA TYR A 126 12.54 -20.78 -9.82
C TYR A 126 12.70 -21.97 -8.88
N LYS A 127 13.84 -22.05 -8.21
CA LYS A 127 14.23 -23.15 -7.32
C LYS A 127 14.55 -22.67 -5.91
N ARG A 128 14.76 -23.63 -4.99
CA ARG A 128 15.16 -23.32 -3.62
C ARG A 128 16.51 -22.59 -3.54
N ASP A 129 17.40 -22.82 -4.51
CA ASP A 129 18.69 -22.14 -4.58
C ASP A 129 18.52 -20.65 -4.93
N ASP A 130 17.55 -20.27 -5.76
CA ASP A 130 17.21 -18.86 -5.99
C ASP A 130 16.68 -18.19 -4.72
N ALA A 131 15.93 -18.93 -3.90
CA ALA A 131 15.48 -18.43 -2.60
C ALA A 131 16.65 -18.23 -1.63
N ARG A 132 17.65 -19.14 -1.63
CA ARG A 132 18.87 -18.96 -0.85
C ARG A 132 19.71 -17.78 -1.33
N ALA A 133 19.87 -17.63 -2.66
CA ALA A 133 20.57 -16.49 -3.25
C ALA A 133 19.90 -15.16 -2.88
N LEU A 134 18.55 -15.09 -2.91
CA LEU A 134 17.79 -13.92 -2.46
C LEU A 134 18.04 -13.63 -0.97
N LEU A 135 18.06 -14.65 -0.13
CA LEU A 135 18.33 -14.49 1.31
C LEU A 135 19.70 -13.87 1.53
N THR A 136 20.75 -14.43 0.92
CA THR A 136 22.12 -13.93 1.02
C THR A 136 22.22 -12.50 0.53
N TYR A 137 21.62 -12.19 -0.63
CA TYR A 137 21.59 -10.85 -1.20
C TYR A 137 20.92 -9.82 -0.27
N LEU A 138 19.78 -10.17 0.32
CA LEU A 138 19.07 -9.25 1.22
C LEU A 138 19.87 -9.02 2.52
N GLN A 139 20.50 -10.05 3.07
CA GLN A 139 21.32 -9.96 4.27
C GLN A 139 22.61 -9.16 4.01
N SER A 140 23.30 -9.40 2.90
CA SER A 140 24.53 -8.67 2.54
C SER A 140 24.27 -7.17 2.30
N ASN A 141 23.04 -6.80 1.86
CA ASN A 141 22.60 -5.42 1.76
C ASN A 141 22.14 -4.80 3.11
N GLY A 142 22.43 -5.42 4.24
CA GLY A 142 22.12 -4.90 5.57
C GLY A 142 20.63 -4.85 5.90
N ASN A 143 19.78 -5.61 5.23
CA ASN A 143 18.36 -5.64 5.57
C ASN A 143 18.14 -6.37 6.90
N LYS A 144 17.35 -5.76 7.80
CA LYS A 144 16.91 -6.42 9.02
C LYS A 144 16.09 -7.68 8.73
N THR A 145 16.16 -8.67 9.61
CA THR A 145 15.48 -9.96 9.43
C THR A 145 13.98 -9.83 9.20
N ALA A 146 13.31 -8.91 9.89
CA ALA A 146 11.89 -8.60 9.66
C ALA A 146 11.61 -8.06 8.24
N THR A 147 12.54 -7.29 7.65
CA THR A 147 12.44 -6.82 6.27
C THR A 147 12.66 -7.97 5.29
N VAL A 148 13.65 -8.83 5.56
CA VAL A 148 13.90 -10.05 4.78
C VAL A 148 12.63 -10.92 4.78
N ARG A 149 12.06 -11.21 5.95
CA ARG A 149 10.82 -12.00 6.09
C ARG A 149 9.69 -11.41 5.26
N ARG A 150 9.46 -10.10 5.35
CA ARG A 150 8.41 -9.42 4.59
C ARG A 150 8.60 -9.57 3.08
N ARG A 151 9.84 -9.45 2.56
CA ARG A 151 10.13 -9.64 1.14
C ARG A 151 9.87 -11.08 0.69
N PHE A 152 10.27 -12.07 1.51
CA PHE A 152 9.96 -13.47 1.24
C PHE A 152 8.46 -13.76 1.23
N ASN A 153 7.71 -13.18 2.16
CA ASN A 153 6.25 -13.33 2.18
C ASN A 153 5.61 -12.75 0.91
N THR A 154 6.10 -11.60 0.44
CA THR A 154 5.62 -10.98 -0.81
C THR A 154 5.91 -11.86 -2.02
N ILE A 155 7.13 -12.35 -2.18
CA ILE A 155 7.50 -13.26 -3.30
C ILE A 155 6.71 -14.56 -3.21
N SER A 156 6.58 -15.14 -2.01
CA SER A 156 5.77 -16.33 -1.81
C SER A 156 4.30 -16.13 -2.19
N ALA A 157 3.72 -14.97 -1.87
CA ALA A 157 2.33 -14.67 -2.22
C ALA A 157 2.16 -14.54 -3.74
N ILE A 158 3.09 -13.88 -4.42
CA ILE A 158 3.08 -13.73 -5.90
C ILE A 158 3.21 -15.11 -6.57
N LEU A 159 4.13 -15.95 -6.12
CA LEU A 159 4.31 -17.29 -6.70
C LEU A 159 3.14 -18.23 -6.40
N ASN A 160 2.55 -18.15 -5.20
CA ASN A 160 1.35 -18.93 -4.88
C ASN A 160 0.17 -18.50 -5.76
N TYR A 161 0.00 -17.19 -5.99
CA TYR A 161 -0.99 -16.69 -6.93
C TYR A 161 -0.74 -17.23 -8.33
N ALA A 162 0.51 -17.12 -8.83
CA ALA A 162 0.87 -17.65 -10.14
C ALA A 162 0.59 -19.16 -10.27
N TYR A 163 0.94 -19.94 -9.26
CA TYR A 163 0.73 -21.39 -9.29
C TYR A 163 -0.76 -21.76 -9.30
N GLN A 164 -1.57 -20.97 -8.60
CA GLN A 164 -3.03 -21.16 -8.60
C GLN A 164 -3.64 -20.77 -9.97
N GLU A 165 -3.34 -19.59 -10.49
CA GLU A 165 -3.92 -19.08 -11.73
C GLU A 165 -3.44 -19.84 -12.99
N LEU A 166 -2.23 -20.39 -12.95
CA LEU A 166 -1.64 -21.13 -14.06
C LEU A 166 -1.75 -22.66 -13.88
N GLU A 167 -2.50 -23.11 -12.86
CA GLU A 167 -2.71 -24.54 -12.54
C GLU A 167 -1.40 -25.34 -12.41
N ILE A 168 -0.37 -24.71 -11.83
CA ILE A 168 0.95 -25.32 -11.65
C ILE A 168 0.96 -26.10 -10.33
N ASP A 169 0.92 -27.43 -10.41
CA ASP A 169 1.05 -28.30 -9.23
C ASP A 169 2.51 -28.41 -8.79
N ARG A 170 2.93 -27.42 -7.99
CA ARG A 170 4.30 -27.34 -7.50
C ARG A 170 4.39 -26.67 -6.14
N ARG A 171 5.27 -27.21 -5.28
CA ARG A 171 5.59 -26.58 -4.01
C ARG A 171 6.37 -25.28 -4.23
N ASN A 172 5.93 -24.19 -3.58
CA ASN A 172 6.58 -22.89 -3.67
C ASN A 172 7.98 -22.92 -3.02
N PRO A 173 9.06 -22.66 -3.80
CA PRO A 173 10.43 -22.73 -3.29
C PRO A 173 10.79 -21.60 -2.32
N PHE A 174 10.01 -20.53 -2.25
CA PHE A 174 10.23 -19.40 -1.33
C PHE A 174 9.41 -19.53 -0.04
N ALA A 175 8.51 -20.51 0.05
CA ALA A 175 7.73 -20.73 1.26
C ALA A 175 8.59 -21.23 2.42
N LYS A 176 8.21 -20.82 3.65
CA LYS A 176 8.83 -21.30 4.91
C LYS A 176 10.37 -21.22 4.90
N MET A 177 10.91 -20.11 4.37
CA MET A 177 12.37 -19.89 4.39
C MET A 177 12.84 -19.62 5.80
N THR A 178 13.84 -20.37 6.27
CA THR A 178 14.48 -20.14 7.57
C THR A 178 15.41 -18.95 7.47
N ILE A 179 15.25 -17.98 8.35
CA ILE A 179 16.11 -16.80 8.46
C ILE A 179 16.84 -16.92 9.81
N VAL A 180 18.15 -17.13 9.76
CA VAL A 180 18.95 -17.26 10.97
C VAL A 180 18.91 -15.94 11.76
N GLY A 181 18.69 -16.02 13.07
CA GLY A 181 18.60 -14.84 13.93
C GLY A 181 17.34 -14.00 13.74
N GLU A 182 16.28 -14.57 13.14
CA GLU A 182 15.03 -13.83 12.90
C GLU A 182 14.47 -13.22 14.19
N GLY A 183 14.32 -11.89 14.17
CA GLY A 183 13.82 -11.11 15.30
C GLY A 183 14.89 -10.62 16.29
N LEU A 184 16.11 -11.18 16.27
CA LEU A 184 17.19 -10.75 17.18
C LEU A 184 17.68 -9.32 16.91
N ASP A 185 17.54 -8.85 15.68
CA ASP A 185 17.87 -7.49 15.23
C ASP A 185 16.70 -6.49 15.37
N ALA A 186 15.61 -6.92 16.01
CA ALA A 186 14.46 -6.06 16.24
C ALA A 186 14.82 -5.00 17.29
N ALA A 187 14.81 -3.74 16.89
CA ALA A 187 14.95 -2.64 17.83
C ALA A 187 13.67 -2.52 18.67
N LYS A 188 13.82 -2.57 19.99
CA LYS A 188 12.73 -2.19 20.91
C LYS A 188 12.42 -0.72 20.67
N ARG A 189 11.15 -0.40 20.43
CA ARG A 189 10.72 0.99 20.34
C ARG A 189 10.65 1.58 21.72
N GLY A 190 11.28 2.72 21.91
CA GLY A 190 11.13 3.49 23.14
C GLY A 190 9.71 4.01 23.32
N THR A 191 9.35 4.24 24.57
CA THR A 191 8.15 4.96 24.98
C THR A 191 8.54 6.25 25.68
N PHE A 192 7.69 7.24 25.60
CA PHE A 192 7.91 8.55 26.25
C PHE A 192 7.62 8.44 27.75
N THR A 193 8.46 9.07 28.56
CA THR A 193 8.15 9.32 29.97
C THR A 193 7.07 10.40 30.09
N GLU A 194 6.38 10.48 31.22
CA GLU A 194 5.39 11.53 31.47
C GLU A 194 6.01 12.93 31.37
N GLN A 195 7.23 13.12 31.87
CA GLN A 195 7.96 14.36 31.79
C GLN A 195 8.23 14.77 30.33
N GLU A 196 8.63 13.83 29.48
CA GLU A 196 8.86 14.09 28.05
C GLU A 196 7.55 14.42 27.31
N LEU A 197 6.45 13.74 27.67
CA LEU A 197 5.14 14.06 27.12
C LEU A 197 4.70 15.48 27.51
N ARG A 198 4.78 15.84 28.79
CA ARG A 198 4.43 17.15 29.31
C ARG A 198 5.24 18.25 28.62
N ALA A 199 6.56 18.13 28.59
CA ALA A 199 7.44 19.07 27.89
C ALA A 199 7.12 19.16 26.38
N GLY A 200 6.82 18.03 25.76
CA GLY A 200 6.43 17.97 24.35
C GLY A 200 5.08 18.64 24.07
N TYR A 201 4.11 18.49 24.95
CA TYR A 201 2.80 19.14 24.83
C TYR A 201 2.92 20.65 24.96
N GLU A 202 3.61 21.13 25.98
CA GLU A 202 3.87 22.56 26.18
C GLU A 202 4.58 23.18 24.97
N GLN A 203 5.66 22.56 24.49
CA GLN A 203 6.37 23.04 23.30
C GLN A 203 5.50 23.01 22.03
N SER A 204 4.63 22.03 21.90
CA SER A 204 3.73 21.90 20.74
C SER A 204 2.69 23.00 20.72
N MET A 205 2.09 23.31 21.86
CA MET A 205 1.06 24.34 22.01
C MET A 205 1.60 25.75 21.85
N ASN A 206 2.87 25.99 22.17
CA ASN A 206 3.56 27.25 21.93
C ASN A 206 4.12 27.39 20.50
N SER A 207 3.83 26.44 19.61
CA SER A 207 4.34 26.45 18.24
C SER A 207 3.44 27.29 17.32
N LEU A 208 4.08 28.07 16.46
CA LEU A 208 3.40 28.87 15.43
C LEU A 208 3.00 28.05 14.18
N THR A 209 3.17 26.72 14.21
CA THR A 209 2.82 25.84 13.10
C THR A 209 1.97 24.67 13.58
N GLY A 210 0.99 24.23 12.77
CA GLY A 210 0.08 23.15 13.15
C GLY A 210 0.71 21.75 13.25
N ILE A 211 1.93 21.54 12.73
CA ILE A 211 2.57 20.22 12.73
C ILE A 211 2.88 19.69 14.14
N PRO A 212 3.47 20.47 15.06
CA PRO A 212 3.71 20.03 16.43
C PRO A 212 2.44 19.65 17.20
N LEU A 213 1.28 20.25 16.87
CA LEU A 213 -0.01 19.90 17.49
C LEU A 213 -0.43 18.44 17.29
N LEU A 214 0.11 17.79 16.26
CA LEU A 214 -0.05 16.34 16.09
C LEU A 214 0.54 15.53 17.27
N PHE A 215 1.51 16.08 18.00
CA PHE A 215 2.16 15.38 19.10
C PHE A 215 1.22 15.17 20.30
N PRO A 216 0.59 16.20 20.90
CA PRO A 216 -0.38 16.03 21.98
C PRO A 216 -1.64 15.28 21.52
N ILE A 217 -2.14 15.53 20.30
CA ILE A 217 -3.30 14.81 19.77
C ILE A 217 -3.00 13.29 19.73
N LEU A 218 -1.86 12.89 19.18
CA LEU A 218 -1.46 11.48 19.12
C LEU A 218 -1.12 10.88 20.49
N GLY A 219 -0.53 11.67 21.39
CA GLY A 219 -0.14 11.26 22.72
C GLY A 219 -1.34 10.99 23.62
N GLU A 220 -2.39 11.77 23.47
CA GLU A 220 -3.62 11.67 24.28
C GLU A 220 -4.72 10.83 23.64
N THR A 221 -4.67 10.54 22.33
CA THR A 221 -5.66 9.68 21.67
C THR A 221 -5.12 8.30 21.31
N GLY A 222 -3.79 8.17 21.18
CA GLY A 222 -3.16 6.94 20.68
C GLY A 222 -3.55 6.59 19.25
N CYS A 223 -4.17 7.46 18.51
CA CYS A 223 -4.54 7.26 17.11
C CYS A 223 -3.32 6.99 16.23
N ARG A 224 -3.53 6.33 15.08
CA ARG A 224 -2.50 6.29 14.05
C ARG A 224 -2.35 7.67 13.42
N LEU A 225 -1.15 8.05 13.05
CA LEU A 225 -0.91 9.35 12.43
C LEU A 225 -1.83 9.59 11.21
N ALA A 226 -2.02 8.57 10.38
CA ALA A 226 -2.91 8.68 9.23
C ALA A 226 -4.39 8.88 9.62
N GLU A 227 -4.80 8.38 10.79
CA GLU A 227 -6.15 8.59 11.31
C GLU A 227 -6.35 10.06 11.66
N VAL A 228 -5.38 10.68 12.35
CA VAL A 228 -5.44 12.10 12.75
C VAL A 228 -5.28 13.04 11.56
N VAL A 229 -4.30 12.79 10.69
CA VAL A 229 -4.03 13.67 9.53
C VAL A 229 -5.18 13.67 8.51
N GLY A 230 -5.92 12.56 8.41
CA GLY A 230 -7.08 12.44 7.54
C GLY A 230 -8.42 12.69 8.25
N LEU A 231 -8.45 13.45 9.34
CA LEU A 231 -9.70 13.85 10.00
C LEU A 231 -10.43 14.92 9.19
N ARG A 232 -11.73 14.77 9.07
CA ARG A 232 -12.62 15.87 8.71
C ARG A 232 -12.89 16.75 9.92
N VAL A 233 -13.28 18.00 9.72
CA VAL A 233 -13.66 18.89 10.81
C VAL A 233 -14.88 18.32 11.57
N GLU A 234 -15.84 17.74 10.84
CA GLU A 234 -17.03 17.07 11.40
C GLU A 234 -16.75 15.81 12.24
N ASP A 235 -15.52 15.27 12.17
CA ASP A 235 -15.11 14.14 13.00
C ASP A 235 -14.71 14.53 14.41
N VAL A 236 -14.61 15.85 14.70
CA VAL A 236 -14.18 16.40 15.99
C VAL A 236 -15.35 17.08 16.65
N ASP A 237 -15.93 16.43 17.62
CA ASP A 237 -17.00 16.97 18.47
C ASP A 237 -16.37 17.51 19.76
N LEU A 238 -16.19 18.83 19.83
CA LEU A 238 -15.60 19.50 21.00
C LEU A 238 -16.62 19.70 22.12
N ASP A 239 -17.90 19.78 21.82
CA ASP A 239 -18.97 19.96 22.81
C ASP A 239 -19.13 18.66 23.63
N GLU A 240 -19.22 17.53 22.94
CA GLU A 240 -19.27 16.20 23.56
C GLU A 240 -17.88 15.66 23.92
N GLN A 241 -16.81 16.34 23.51
CA GLN A 241 -15.43 15.90 23.69
C GLN A 241 -15.20 14.48 23.15
N VAL A 242 -15.59 14.25 21.89
CA VAL A 242 -15.49 12.96 21.22
C VAL A 242 -14.78 13.14 19.87
N LEU A 243 -13.91 12.22 19.56
CA LEU A 243 -13.25 12.11 18.26
C LEU A 243 -13.76 10.87 17.53
N HIS A 244 -14.27 11.05 16.32
CA HIS A 244 -14.77 9.97 15.48
C HIS A 244 -13.70 9.56 14.46
N ILE A 245 -13.25 8.31 14.52
CA ILE A 245 -12.34 7.73 13.52
C ILE A 245 -13.18 6.91 12.55
N ARG A 246 -13.47 7.48 11.39
CA ARG A 246 -14.31 6.89 10.33
C ARG A 246 -13.54 6.81 9.01
N PRO A 247 -13.80 5.84 8.11
CA PRO A 247 -13.25 5.86 6.76
C PRO A 247 -13.81 7.06 5.98
N ASN A 248 -13.02 7.60 5.06
CA ASN A 248 -13.48 8.63 4.15
C ASN A 248 -12.86 8.44 2.75
N ASP A 249 -13.25 9.29 1.79
CA ASP A 249 -12.81 9.20 0.39
C ASP A 249 -11.29 9.37 0.19
N LYS A 250 -10.61 10.10 1.09
CA LYS A 250 -9.17 10.35 1.03
C LYS A 250 -8.36 9.38 1.90
N ARG A 251 -8.98 8.73 2.88
CA ARG A 251 -8.29 7.86 3.83
C ARG A 251 -9.11 6.60 4.15
N ARG A 252 -8.55 5.44 3.80
CA ARG A 252 -9.04 4.14 4.29
C ARG A 252 -8.51 3.88 5.70
N LEU A 253 -9.28 3.13 6.49
CA LEU A 253 -8.79 2.57 7.74
C LEU A 253 -8.01 1.28 7.46
N LYS A 254 -7.00 1.00 8.31
CA LYS A 254 -6.13 -0.17 8.13
C LYS A 254 -6.87 -1.49 8.33
N THR A 255 -7.86 -1.52 9.23
CA THR A 255 -8.71 -2.67 9.53
C THR A 255 -10.12 -2.18 9.81
N THR A 256 -11.13 -3.03 9.64
CA THR A 256 -12.52 -2.71 9.97
C THR A 256 -12.70 -2.30 11.43
N GLY A 257 -12.00 -2.96 12.36
CA GLY A 257 -12.01 -2.59 13.80
C GLY A 257 -11.26 -1.29 14.14
N SER A 258 -10.74 -0.56 13.14
CA SER A 258 -10.14 0.76 13.40
C SER A 258 -11.18 1.87 13.48
N GLU A 259 -12.39 1.66 12.96
CA GLU A 259 -13.52 2.58 13.09
C GLU A 259 -13.99 2.60 14.54
N ARG A 260 -14.04 3.79 15.14
CA ARG A 260 -14.36 3.96 16.55
C ARG A 260 -14.60 5.42 16.92
N SER A 261 -15.29 5.63 18.03
CA SER A 261 -15.36 6.93 18.70
C SER A 261 -14.50 6.91 19.97
N LEU A 262 -13.80 8.00 20.22
CA LEU A 262 -12.85 8.15 21.33
C LEU A 262 -13.24 9.35 22.18
N PRO A 263 -13.32 9.22 23.53
CA PRO A 263 -13.41 10.38 24.38
C PRO A 263 -12.08 11.14 24.36
N LEU A 264 -12.16 12.45 24.28
CA LEU A 264 -11.01 13.34 24.31
C LEU A 264 -10.68 13.79 25.73
N THR A 265 -9.39 13.80 26.06
CA THR A 265 -8.88 14.48 27.27
C THR A 265 -8.85 16.00 27.06
N HIS A 266 -8.79 16.76 28.15
CA HIS A 266 -8.68 18.23 28.06
C HIS A 266 -7.54 18.68 27.13
N THR A 267 -6.36 18.10 27.27
CA THR A 267 -5.19 18.40 26.43
C THR A 267 -5.42 18.07 24.95
N ALA A 268 -6.12 16.97 24.66
CA ALA A 268 -6.48 16.64 23.29
C ALA A 268 -7.48 17.62 22.68
N CYS A 269 -8.49 18.03 23.46
CA CYS A 269 -9.44 19.06 23.05
C CYS A 269 -8.74 20.39 22.75
N LEU A 270 -7.87 20.85 23.65
CA LEU A 270 -7.12 22.07 23.47
C LEU A 270 -6.26 22.03 22.21
N ALA A 271 -5.51 20.94 22.00
CA ALA A 271 -4.67 20.77 20.82
C ALA A 271 -5.48 20.72 19.51
N LEU A 272 -6.66 20.09 19.52
CA LEU A 272 -7.58 20.05 18.36
C LEU A 272 -8.19 21.43 18.10
N THR A 273 -8.61 22.14 19.14
CA THR A 273 -9.08 23.55 19.02
C THR A 273 -8.02 24.42 18.37
N MET A 274 -6.79 24.33 18.84
CA MET A 274 -5.68 25.07 18.23
C MET A 274 -5.40 24.64 16.78
N ALA A 275 -5.55 23.34 16.46
CA ALA A 275 -5.37 22.83 15.12
C ALA A 275 -6.44 23.34 14.14
N MET A 276 -7.63 23.70 14.63
CA MET A 276 -8.70 24.30 13.79
C MET A 276 -8.26 25.62 13.14
N ALA A 277 -7.33 26.36 13.73
CA ALA A 277 -6.78 27.56 13.10
C ALA A 277 -6.02 27.27 11.78
N TYR A 278 -5.66 26.02 11.54
CA TYR A 278 -4.97 25.54 10.33
C TYR A 278 -5.88 24.68 9.44
N ALA A 279 -7.11 24.45 9.86
CA ALA A 279 -8.12 23.68 9.12
C ALA A 279 -8.70 24.52 7.97
N ASN A 280 -9.36 23.84 7.05
CA ASN A 280 -10.33 24.44 6.13
C ASN A 280 -11.73 23.94 6.47
N ASP A 281 -12.72 24.28 5.65
CA ASP A 281 -14.13 23.91 5.90
C ASP A 281 -14.35 22.38 5.98
N GLU A 282 -13.46 21.59 5.41
CA GLU A 282 -13.62 20.15 5.32
C GLU A 282 -12.60 19.35 6.16
N TRP A 283 -11.32 19.78 6.21
CA TRP A 283 -10.20 18.98 6.72
C TRP A 283 -9.47 19.67 7.86
N MET A 284 -9.19 18.92 8.94
CA MET A 284 -8.38 19.39 10.06
C MET A 284 -6.92 19.68 9.68
N PHE A 285 -6.39 18.94 8.71
CA PHE A 285 -5.00 19.07 8.25
C PHE A 285 -4.91 19.12 6.72
N PRO A 286 -5.49 20.15 6.05
CA PRO A 286 -5.65 20.22 4.59
C PRO A 286 -4.32 20.16 3.84
N ARG A 287 -3.22 20.59 4.45
CA ARG A 287 -1.86 20.51 3.90
C ARG A 287 -1.48 19.09 3.44
N TYR A 288 -2.05 18.05 4.03
CA TYR A 288 -1.73 16.65 3.78
C TYR A 288 -2.81 15.91 2.98
N ILE A 289 -3.84 16.61 2.57
CA ILE A 289 -4.91 16.08 1.76
C ILE A 289 -4.74 16.58 0.31
N LYS A 290 -4.84 15.65 -0.65
CA LYS A 290 -4.81 15.95 -2.07
C LYS A 290 -5.94 15.19 -2.78
N ASP A 291 -6.12 15.47 -4.05
CA ASP A 291 -7.19 14.85 -4.85
C ASP A 291 -7.10 13.32 -4.88
N ASP A 292 -5.87 12.78 -4.87
CA ASP A 292 -5.59 11.35 -4.92
C ASP A 292 -5.45 10.67 -3.54
N GLY A 293 -5.57 11.42 -2.42
CA GLY A 293 -5.59 10.83 -1.09
C GLY A 293 -4.91 11.59 0.04
N CYS A 294 -4.77 10.91 1.19
CA CYS A 294 -4.14 11.44 2.40
C CYS A 294 -2.64 11.09 2.45
N TYR A 295 -1.80 12.13 2.50
CA TYR A 295 -0.33 12.02 2.49
C TYR A 295 0.27 11.95 3.89
N ALA A 296 -0.19 11.03 4.70
CA ALA A 296 0.28 10.83 6.09
C ALA A 296 1.79 10.59 6.21
N THR A 297 2.45 10.06 5.17
CA THR A 297 3.92 9.89 5.15
C THR A 297 4.64 11.23 5.21
N HIS A 298 4.13 12.28 4.58
CA HIS A 298 4.71 13.62 4.64
C HIS A 298 4.58 14.21 6.05
N ALA A 299 3.40 14.04 6.69
CA ALA A 299 3.21 14.44 8.08
C ALA A 299 4.12 13.63 9.02
N SER A 300 4.28 12.33 8.77
CA SER A 300 5.19 11.47 9.54
C SER A 300 6.64 11.95 9.47
N ASN A 301 7.11 12.30 8.28
CA ASN A 301 8.47 12.81 8.09
C ASN A 301 8.66 14.18 8.78
N ALA A 302 7.67 15.07 8.68
CA ALA A 302 7.72 16.39 9.31
C ALA A 302 7.71 16.27 10.84
N LEU A 303 6.79 15.48 11.40
CA LEU A 303 6.72 15.24 12.84
C LEU A 303 7.95 14.48 13.36
N ALA A 304 8.48 13.52 12.59
CA ALA A 304 9.69 12.80 12.98
C ALA A 304 10.93 13.70 13.06
N LYS A 305 11.06 14.73 12.21
CA LYS A 305 12.13 15.72 12.34
C LYS A 305 12.05 16.45 13.69
N TRP A 306 10.83 16.74 14.14
CA TRP A 306 10.59 17.43 15.39
C TRP A 306 10.83 16.52 16.60
N THR A 307 10.29 15.26 16.60
CA THR A 307 10.39 14.32 17.73
C THR A 307 11.76 13.66 17.85
N LYS A 308 12.37 13.22 16.73
CA LYS A 308 13.67 12.54 16.74
C LYS A 308 14.81 13.45 17.24
N ARG A 309 14.78 14.72 16.85
CA ARG A 309 15.79 15.68 17.30
C ARG A 309 15.78 15.90 18.82
N ARG A 310 14.62 15.74 19.45
CA ARG A 310 14.43 15.98 20.89
C ARG A 310 14.59 14.72 21.73
N TRP A 311 13.99 13.61 21.28
CA TRP A 311 13.88 12.38 22.10
C TRP A 311 14.34 11.12 21.36
N GLY A 312 14.84 11.20 20.15
CA GLY A 312 15.23 10.03 19.35
C GLY A 312 14.06 9.13 18.92
N MET A 313 12.83 9.53 19.23
CA MET A 313 11.60 8.74 19.05
C MET A 313 10.75 9.22 17.89
N THR A 314 9.76 8.42 17.49
CA THR A 314 8.84 8.73 16.39
C THR A 314 7.41 8.87 16.90
N ALA A 315 6.51 9.45 16.09
CA ALA A 315 5.08 9.55 16.39
C ALA A 315 4.44 8.22 16.82
N HIS A 316 4.91 7.10 16.27
CA HIS A 316 4.37 5.79 16.63
C HIS A 316 4.70 5.36 18.08
N SER A 317 5.77 5.91 18.65
CA SER A 317 6.11 5.71 20.07
C SER A 317 5.01 6.28 21.00
N LEU A 318 4.35 7.38 20.61
CA LEU A 318 3.22 7.95 21.37
C LEU A 318 2.09 6.93 21.58
N ARG A 319 1.77 6.18 20.53
CA ARG A 319 0.74 5.14 20.59
C ARG A 319 1.14 3.97 21.49
N HIS A 320 2.43 3.60 21.54
CA HIS A 320 2.94 2.62 22.50
C HIS A 320 2.88 3.18 23.92
N THR A 321 3.28 4.44 24.09
CA THR A 321 3.22 5.14 25.37
C THR A 321 1.81 5.19 25.94
N LEU A 322 0.80 5.54 25.13
CA LEU A 322 -0.59 5.53 25.60
C LEU A 322 -1.00 4.13 26.10
N ARG A 323 -0.66 3.08 25.34
CA ARG A 323 -0.97 1.70 25.75
C ARG A 323 -0.32 1.34 27.08
N ASP A 324 0.91 1.77 27.32
CA ASP A 324 1.63 1.51 28.58
C ASP A 324 1.03 2.34 29.73
N ARG A 325 0.63 3.60 29.49
CA ARG A 325 -0.07 4.43 30.50
C ARG A 325 -1.41 3.81 30.90
N LEU A 326 -2.20 3.32 29.95
CA LEU A 326 -3.46 2.63 30.22
C LEU A 326 -3.24 1.33 31.01
N ARG A 327 -2.19 0.57 30.71
CA ARG A 327 -1.82 -0.63 31.48
C ARG A 327 -1.38 -0.30 32.89
N ALA A 328 -0.59 0.74 33.07
CA ALA A 328 -0.16 1.20 34.38
C ALA A 328 -1.33 1.67 35.26
N ALA A 329 -2.40 2.16 34.64
CA ALA A 329 -3.65 2.52 35.30
C ALA A 329 -4.65 1.35 35.42
N GLU A 330 -4.18 0.12 35.20
CA GLU A 330 -4.94 -1.13 35.33
C GLU A 330 -6.24 -1.16 34.47
N VAL A 331 -6.27 -0.43 33.36
CA VAL A 331 -7.41 -0.42 32.44
C VAL A 331 -7.56 -1.81 31.81
N PRO A 332 -8.80 -2.36 31.76
CA PRO A 332 -9.06 -3.65 31.15
C PRO A 332 -8.55 -3.73 29.71
N LEU A 333 -7.94 -4.86 29.33
CA LEU A 333 -7.32 -5.04 28.02
C LEU A 333 -8.31 -4.78 26.86
N GLU A 334 -9.57 -5.18 27.03
CA GLU A 334 -10.62 -4.95 26.04
C GLU A 334 -10.90 -3.46 25.84
N ALA A 335 -10.92 -2.68 26.92
CA ALA A 335 -11.07 -1.22 26.84
C ALA A 335 -9.84 -0.57 26.18
N ILE A 336 -8.62 -1.04 26.51
CA ILE A 336 -7.39 -0.61 25.85
C ILE A 336 -7.48 -0.88 24.36
N ASP A 337 -7.87 -2.10 23.95
CA ASP A 337 -7.95 -2.49 22.55
C ASP A 337 -9.04 -1.71 21.80
N GLN A 338 -10.17 -1.43 22.42
CA GLN A 338 -11.24 -0.59 21.88
C GLN A 338 -10.76 0.87 21.67
N LEU A 339 -10.15 1.48 22.70
CA LEU A 339 -9.57 2.82 22.59
C LEU A 339 -8.51 2.92 21.49
N GLY A 340 -7.63 1.96 21.40
CA GLY A 340 -6.57 1.97 20.41
C GLY A 340 -7.00 1.51 19.02
N GLY A 341 -8.14 0.86 18.84
CA GLY A 341 -8.48 0.15 17.60
C GLY A 341 -7.44 -0.94 17.31
N TRP A 342 -7.05 -1.71 18.36
CA TRP A 342 -6.24 -2.92 18.24
C TRP A 342 -7.17 -4.14 18.17
N SER A 343 -6.80 -5.11 17.34
CA SER A 343 -7.48 -6.41 17.33
C SER A 343 -6.70 -7.35 18.25
N SER A 344 -7.36 -7.86 19.29
CA SER A 344 -6.80 -8.99 20.05
C SER A 344 -7.09 -10.29 19.30
N VAL A 345 -6.03 -11.01 18.95
CA VAL A 345 -6.10 -12.27 18.20
C VAL A 345 -6.72 -13.40 19.03
N SER A 346 -6.81 -13.22 20.34
CA SER A 346 -7.13 -14.31 21.30
C SER A 346 -8.50 -14.22 21.94
N ASN A 347 -9.29 -13.16 21.73
CA ASN A 347 -10.53 -12.98 22.48
C ASN A 347 -11.77 -13.12 21.60
N ILE A 348 -12.33 -14.34 21.57
CA ILE A 348 -13.63 -14.61 20.93
C ILE A 348 -14.72 -13.78 21.62
N GLY A 349 -14.61 -13.54 22.92
CA GLY A 349 -15.55 -12.75 23.73
C GLY A 349 -15.66 -11.29 23.28
N SER A 350 -14.59 -10.67 22.76
CA SER A 350 -14.62 -9.28 22.28
C SER A 350 -15.50 -9.05 21.03
N ARG A 351 -15.98 -10.13 20.41
CA ARG A 351 -16.93 -10.07 19.28
C ARG A 351 -18.39 -10.02 19.71
N TYR A 352 -18.63 -10.27 20.99
CA TYR A 352 -19.98 -10.24 21.57
C TYR A 352 -20.19 -8.96 22.36
N GLY A 353 -21.35 -8.34 22.21
CA GLY A 353 -21.70 -7.09 22.87
C GLY A 353 -21.27 -5.83 22.12
N GLN A 354 -21.67 -4.68 22.67
CA GLN A 354 -21.40 -3.36 22.06
C GLN A 354 -20.11 -2.70 22.56
N GLY A 355 -19.32 -3.40 23.40
CA GLY A 355 -18.12 -2.85 24.02
C GLY A 355 -18.41 -1.84 25.14
N TYR A 356 -17.39 -1.09 25.52
CA TYR A 356 -17.49 -0.05 26.54
C TYR A 356 -18.15 1.21 25.98
N SER A 357 -19.06 1.83 26.76
CA SER A 357 -19.64 3.13 26.41
C SER A 357 -18.58 4.24 26.42
N ILE A 358 -18.85 5.35 25.73
CA ILE A 358 -17.98 6.54 25.71
C ILE A 358 -17.70 7.03 27.13
N ASP A 359 -18.70 7.02 28.02
CA ASP A 359 -18.53 7.49 29.40
C ASP A 359 -17.58 6.61 30.22
N HIS A 360 -17.65 5.29 30.03
CA HIS A 360 -16.69 4.38 30.65
C HIS A 360 -15.27 4.60 30.13
N MET A 361 -15.12 4.73 28.81
CA MET A 361 -13.83 5.01 28.19
C MET A 361 -13.28 6.39 28.62
N ARG A 362 -14.15 7.39 28.83
CA ARG A 362 -13.79 8.72 29.34
C ARG A 362 -13.15 8.64 30.71
N LYS A 363 -13.69 7.82 31.61
CA LYS A 363 -13.10 7.59 32.95
C LYS A 363 -11.66 7.06 32.83
N TYR A 364 -11.44 6.08 31.94
CA TYR A 364 -10.10 5.53 31.71
C TYR A 364 -9.14 6.56 31.08
N MET A 365 -9.60 7.31 30.12
CA MET A 365 -8.77 8.34 29.48
C MET A 365 -8.40 9.45 30.46
N ASN A 366 -9.35 9.88 31.30
CA ASN A 366 -9.11 10.91 32.31
C ASN A 366 -8.15 10.44 33.42
N SER A 367 -8.15 9.14 33.77
CA SER A 367 -7.22 8.61 34.77
C SER A 367 -5.74 8.65 34.35
N ILE A 368 -5.49 8.78 33.05
CA ILE A 368 -4.12 8.87 32.49
C ILE A 368 -3.84 10.21 31.82
N ALA A 369 -4.79 11.15 31.84
CA ALA A 369 -4.65 12.42 31.14
C ALA A 369 -3.46 13.23 31.67
N ILE A 370 -2.68 13.78 30.77
CA ILE A 370 -1.62 14.75 31.10
C ILE A 370 -2.18 16.15 30.85
N CYS A 371 -2.48 16.86 31.93
CA CYS A 371 -2.95 18.23 31.83
C CYS A 371 -1.78 19.17 31.46
N CYS A 372 -2.01 19.98 30.45
CA CYS A 372 -1.17 21.12 30.12
C CYS A 372 -1.99 22.38 30.24
N ASP A 373 -1.62 23.25 31.17
CA ASP A 373 -2.15 24.61 31.28
C ASP A 373 -1.45 25.45 30.21
N ALA A 374 -1.84 25.29 28.94
CA ALA A 374 -1.39 26.23 27.92
C ALA A 374 -2.04 27.58 28.23
N ALA A 375 -1.24 28.55 28.65
CA ALA A 375 -1.67 29.94 28.68
C ALA A 375 -2.09 30.28 27.23
N ILE A 376 -3.39 30.40 27.01
CA ILE A 376 -3.94 30.93 25.76
C ILE A 376 -3.52 32.39 25.76
N HIS A 377 -2.36 32.70 25.21
CA HIS A 377 -2.00 34.06 24.92
C HIS A 377 -2.99 34.54 23.84
N LYS A 378 -3.91 35.39 24.30
CA LYS A 378 -4.86 36.14 23.47
C LYS A 378 -4.15 37.00 22.44
#